data_805fe77107b7ce493edc2c31c9c1dc97
#
_entry.id   805fe77107b7ce493edc2c31c9c1dc97
#
_cell.length_a   1.000
_cell.length_b   1.000
_cell.length_c   1.000
_cell.angle_alpha   90.00
_cell.angle_beta   90.00
_cell.angle_gamma   90.00
#
_symmetry.space_group_name_H-M   'P 1'
#
loop_
_entity.id
_entity.type
_entity.pdbx_description
1 polymer ?
#
loop_
_entity_poly.entity_id
_entity_poly.type
_entity_poly.pdbx_seq_one_letter_code
_entity_poly.pdbx_strand_id
1 'polypeptide(L)'
;LKPFELSFEHNEQSRRIVEELEQVYPDFHGLNLTHEVRQGLMKHQTPWDQKNNHFEGASLEAQVVNLSDEIAYNNHDVDDGLRSGLITENQLQNLPIWQAATEKVTQTYGEIKDQTIHRARTVSKMIGLMIQDLIEASNPEKNLICFSPQVATWNKELKDFLADNFYFHPEVLALSKRGQQIIQDLFANYHQSPNHLPKEDQQAISTGVPLEIVIKDYIAGMTDEFAEAERERITSL
;
A
#
# COMPACT_ATOMS: atom_id res chain seq x y z
N LEU A 1 -14.17 1.88 -13.21
CA LEU A 1 -15.16 0.79 -13.02
C LEU A 1 -16.60 1.30 -12.86
N LYS A 2 -16.82 2.58 -12.52
CA LYS A 2 -18.16 3.18 -12.40
C LYS A 2 -19.12 2.92 -13.58
N PRO A 3 -18.67 2.91 -14.87
CA PRO A 3 -19.55 2.60 -15.99
C PRO A 3 -20.13 1.17 -15.95
N PHE A 4 -19.52 0.27 -15.19
CA PHE A 4 -19.89 -1.14 -15.08
C PHE A 4 -20.55 -1.49 -13.74
N GLU A 5 -20.93 -0.48 -12.95
CA GLU A 5 -21.51 -0.62 -11.60
C GLU A 5 -20.65 -1.46 -10.63
N LEU A 6 -19.35 -1.56 -10.92
CA LEU A 6 -18.39 -2.28 -10.07
C LEU A 6 -17.70 -1.32 -9.11
N SER A 7 -17.69 -1.68 -7.85
CA SER A 7 -16.77 -1.12 -6.84
C SER A 7 -15.51 -1.99 -6.76
N PHE A 8 -14.37 -1.36 -6.57
CA PHE A 8 -13.14 -2.05 -6.18
C PHE A 8 -12.80 -1.61 -4.76
N GLU A 9 -12.70 -2.59 -3.88
CA GLU A 9 -12.25 -2.41 -2.51
C GLU A 9 -11.09 -3.38 -2.28
N HIS A 10 -9.93 -2.84 -1.91
CA HIS A 10 -8.67 -3.59 -1.87
C HIS A 10 -8.67 -4.71 -0.81
N ASN A 11 -9.32 -4.51 0.34
CA ASN A 11 -9.42 -5.55 1.37
C ASN A 11 -10.31 -6.71 0.90
N GLU A 12 -11.42 -6.41 0.21
CA GLU A 12 -12.26 -7.47 -0.41
C GLU A 12 -11.47 -8.23 -1.48
N GLN A 13 -10.66 -7.52 -2.29
CA GLN A 13 -9.81 -8.17 -3.28
C GLN A 13 -8.73 -9.02 -2.61
N SER A 14 -8.07 -8.52 -1.57
CA SER A 14 -7.08 -9.28 -0.79
C SER A 14 -7.69 -10.54 -0.19
N ARG A 15 -8.90 -10.44 0.38
CA ARG A 15 -9.62 -11.61 0.89
C ARG A 15 -9.91 -12.61 -0.22
N ARG A 16 -10.39 -12.14 -1.38
CA ARG A 16 -10.68 -12.99 -2.52
C ARG A 16 -9.43 -13.70 -3.03
N ILE A 17 -8.29 -13.02 -3.10
CA ILE A 17 -7.01 -13.63 -3.47
C ILE A 17 -6.69 -14.80 -2.53
N VAL A 18 -6.69 -14.59 -1.22
CA VAL A 18 -6.27 -15.61 -0.26
C VAL A 18 -7.31 -16.71 -0.01
N GLU A 19 -8.58 -16.48 -0.31
CA GLU A 19 -9.65 -17.46 -0.12
C GLU A 19 -9.96 -18.27 -1.38
N GLU A 20 -9.80 -17.69 -2.59
CA GLU A 20 -10.33 -18.26 -3.83
C GLU A 20 -9.29 -18.36 -4.96
N LEU A 21 -8.49 -17.29 -5.20
CA LEU A 21 -7.68 -17.18 -6.42
C LEU A 21 -6.32 -17.88 -6.30
N GLU A 22 -5.71 -17.87 -5.12
CA GLU A 22 -4.45 -18.58 -4.91
C GLU A 22 -4.64 -20.09 -5.01
N GLN A 23 -3.78 -20.73 -5.81
CA GLN A 23 -3.80 -22.17 -6.05
C GLN A 23 -2.43 -22.79 -5.72
N VAL A 24 -2.11 -22.82 -4.43
CA VAL A 24 -0.84 -23.35 -3.92
C VAL A 24 -0.96 -24.83 -3.51
N TYR A 25 -2.19 -25.26 -3.20
CA TYR A 25 -2.48 -26.60 -2.69
C TYR A 25 -3.32 -27.41 -3.69
N PRO A 26 -3.05 -28.73 -3.86
CA PRO A 26 -3.76 -29.54 -4.85
C PRO A 26 -5.21 -29.83 -4.48
N ASP A 27 -5.56 -29.80 -3.19
CA ASP A 27 -6.84 -30.32 -2.68
C ASP A 27 -7.88 -29.23 -2.40
N PHE A 28 -7.47 -27.94 -2.43
CA PHE A 28 -8.38 -26.81 -2.17
C PHE A 28 -7.86 -25.51 -2.78
N HIS A 29 -8.77 -24.57 -3.01
CA HIS A 29 -8.46 -23.21 -3.42
C HIS A 29 -8.10 -22.35 -2.21
N GLY A 30 -7.36 -21.28 -2.46
CA GLY A 30 -6.91 -20.34 -1.44
C GLY A 30 -5.78 -20.88 -0.56
N LEU A 31 -5.46 -20.13 0.48
CA LEU A 31 -4.32 -20.37 1.38
C LEU A 31 -4.69 -21.09 2.67
N ASN A 32 -5.96 -21.45 2.87
CA ASN A 32 -6.47 -22.07 4.10
C ASN A 32 -6.09 -21.29 5.38
N LEU A 33 -6.24 -19.98 5.34
CA LEU A 33 -5.95 -19.11 6.48
C LEU A 33 -7.01 -19.23 7.58
N THR A 34 -6.60 -19.01 8.84
CA THR A 34 -7.53 -18.99 9.96
C THR A 34 -8.51 -17.82 9.85
N HIS A 35 -9.63 -17.93 10.58
CA HIS A 35 -10.65 -16.89 10.60
C HIS A 35 -10.07 -15.54 11.10
N GLU A 36 -9.20 -15.56 12.10
CA GLU A 36 -8.57 -14.38 12.69
C GLU A 36 -7.69 -13.65 11.68
N VAL A 37 -6.90 -14.38 10.90
CA VAL A 37 -6.05 -13.79 9.84
C VAL A 37 -6.92 -13.14 8.77
N ARG A 38 -7.98 -13.84 8.31
CA ARG A 38 -8.92 -13.29 7.32
C ARG A 38 -9.64 -12.04 7.83
N GLN A 39 -10.03 -12.02 9.11
CA GLN A 39 -10.60 -10.82 9.75
C GLN A 39 -9.58 -9.68 9.81
N GLY A 40 -8.31 -9.98 10.10
CA GLY A 40 -7.22 -8.99 10.10
C GLY A 40 -7.06 -8.31 8.75
N LEU A 41 -7.09 -9.07 7.65
CA LEU A 41 -7.04 -8.54 6.29
C LEU A 41 -8.20 -7.57 5.98
N MET A 42 -9.41 -7.89 6.45
CA MET A 42 -10.59 -7.04 6.24
C MET A 42 -10.62 -5.76 7.08
N LYS A 43 -9.83 -5.70 8.14
CA LYS A 43 -9.76 -4.54 9.05
C LYS A 43 -8.55 -3.65 8.80
N HIS A 44 -7.71 -4.02 7.84
CA HIS A 44 -6.59 -3.18 7.43
C HIS A 44 -7.11 -1.86 6.84
N GLN A 45 -6.57 -0.73 7.29
CA GLN A 45 -6.96 0.60 6.83
C GLN A 45 -5.74 1.33 6.26
N THR A 46 -5.91 1.86 5.06
CA THR A 46 -4.93 2.74 4.44
C THR A 46 -5.37 4.22 4.53
N PRO A 47 -4.46 5.19 4.30
CA PRO A 47 -4.82 6.60 4.25
C PRO A 47 -5.91 6.96 3.22
N TRP A 48 -6.16 6.08 2.26
CA TRP A 48 -7.11 6.25 1.15
C TRP A 48 -8.49 5.67 1.45
N ASP A 49 -8.64 4.94 2.56
CA ASP A 49 -9.90 4.36 2.95
C ASP A 49 -10.84 5.41 3.50
N GLN A 50 -12.13 5.26 3.18
CA GLN A 50 -13.15 6.07 3.83
C GLN A 50 -13.11 5.76 5.34
N LYS A 51 -13.02 6.83 6.16
CA LYS A 51 -12.93 6.77 7.61
C LYS A 51 -14.13 6.07 8.23
N ASN A 52 -14.21 4.77 8.10
CA ASN A 52 -15.02 3.94 8.98
C ASN A 52 -14.14 3.58 10.16
N ASN A 53 -14.11 4.49 11.14
CA ASN A 53 -13.47 4.26 12.41
C ASN A 53 -13.97 2.94 12.96
N HIS A 54 -13.05 1.98 13.16
CA HIS A 54 -13.00 1.22 14.42
C HIS A 54 -12.09 0.01 14.26
N PHE A 55 -10.88 0.13 14.80
CA PHE A 55 -10.08 -0.98 15.29
C PHE A 55 -10.75 -1.73 16.46
N GLU A 56 -11.97 -1.35 16.84
CA GLU A 56 -12.72 -2.06 17.86
C GLU A 56 -12.90 -3.52 17.44
N GLY A 57 -12.25 -4.40 18.18
CA GLY A 57 -12.27 -5.84 17.97
C GLY A 57 -11.22 -6.38 16.98
N ALA A 58 -10.23 -5.60 16.56
CA ALA A 58 -9.05 -6.14 15.86
C ALA A 58 -8.14 -6.88 16.85
N SER A 59 -7.57 -8.02 16.41
CA SER A 59 -6.56 -8.72 17.21
C SER A 59 -5.31 -7.84 17.38
N LEU A 60 -4.49 -8.14 18.39
CA LEU A 60 -3.22 -7.42 18.60
C LEU A 60 -2.29 -7.53 17.37
N GLU A 61 -2.29 -8.69 16.74
CA GLU A 61 -1.51 -8.94 15.50
C GLU A 61 -1.97 -8.02 14.37
N ALA A 62 -3.29 -7.89 14.17
CA ALA A 62 -3.84 -7.01 13.13
C ALA A 62 -3.53 -5.53 13.42
N GLN A 63 -3.56 -5.10 14.69
CA GLN A 63 -3.17 -3.76 15.10
C GLN A 63 -1.67 -3.50 14.83
N VAL A 64 -0.79 -4.47 15.17
CA VAL A 64 0.65 -4.38 14.90
C VAL A 64 0.91 -4.29 13.40
N VAL A 65 0.28 -5.15 12.59
CA VAL A 65 0.46 -5.16 11.12
C VAL A 65 0.07 -3.82 10.53
N ASN A 66 -1.08 -3.25 10.93
CA ASN A 66 -1.54 -1.98 10.41
C ASN A 66 -0.58 -0.81 10.72
N LEU A 67 -0.08 -0.73 11.96
CA LEU A 67 0.87 0.33 12.33
C LEU A 67 2.26 0.09 11.75
N SER A 68 2.67 -1.17 11.55
CA SER A 68 3.92 -1.51 10.87
C SER A 68 3.88 -1.11 9.40
N ASP A 69 2.75 -1.34 8.72
CA ASP A 69 2.54 -0.91 7.34
C ASP A 69 2.58 0.63 7.24
N GLU A 70 1.92 1.33 8.15
CA GLU A 70 1.96 2.80 8.21
C GLU A 70 3.39 3.32 8.42
N ILE A 71 4.19 2.70 9.30
CA ILE A 71 5.60 3.05 9.50
C ILE A 71 6.37 2.82 8.20
N ALA A 72 6.23 1.66 7.59
CA ALA A 72 6.94 1.31 6.36
C ALA A 72 6.58 2.27 5.23
N TYR A 73 5.30 2.44 4.96
CA TYR A 73 4.77 3.29 3.90
C TYR A 73 5.29 4.74 4.02
N ASN A 74 5.04 5.41 5.15
CA ASN A 74 5.44 6.80 5.31
C ASN A 74 6.95 7.01 5.17
N ASN A 75 7.77 6.11 5.69
CA ASN A 75 9.23 6.26 5.64
C ASN A 75 9.82 5.90 4.28
N HIS A 76 9.25 4.91 3.57
CA HIS A 76 9.66 4.60 2.20
C HIS A 76 9.26 5.73 1.24
N ASP A 77 8.11 6.36 1.44
CA ASP A 77 7.68 7.51 0.64
C ASP A 77 8.59 8.73 0.83
N VAL A 78 9.12 8.94 2.05
CA VAL A 78 10.17 9.94 2.27
C VAL A 78 11.42 9.61 1.45
N ASP A 79 11.90 8.35 1.47
CA ASP A 79 13.08 7.95 0.70
C ASP A 79 12.85 8.09 -0.81
N ASP A 80 11.69 7.68 -1.30
CA ASP A 80 11.32 7.78 -2.71
C ASP A 80 11.15 9.23 -3.16
N GLY A 81 10.52 10.06 -2.34
CA GLY A 81 10.41 11.50 -2.59
C GLY A 81 11.77 12.20 -2.67
N LEU A 82 12.69 11.84 -1.78
CA LEU A 82 14.07 12.34 -1.80
C LEU A 82 14.87 11.82 -3.00
N ARG A 83 14.68 10.54 -3.38
CA ARG A 83 15.36 9.93 -4.54
C ARG A 83 14.89 10.51 -5.85
N SER A 84 13.59 10.73 -6.00
CA SER A 84 13.01 11.33 -7.20
C SER A 84 13.28 12.83 -7.31
N GLY A 85 13.71 13.48 -6.21
CA GLY A 85 13.91 14.93 -6.14
C GLY A 85 12.60 15.72 -5.99
N LEU A 86 11.46 15.05 -5.80
CA LEU A 86 10.17 15.71 -5.54
C LEU A 86 10.12 16.33 -4.15
N ILE A 87 10.87 15.76 -3.20
CA ILE A 87 11.07 16.29 -1.85
C ILE A 87 12.56 16.61 -1.65
N THR A 88 12.86 17.60 -0.84
CA THR A 88 14.22 17.97 -0.44
C THR A 88 14.42 17.80 1.05
N GLU A 89 15.65 17.51 1.49
CA GLU A 89 15.98 17.46 2.93
C GLU A 89 15.66 18.78 3.64
N ASN A 90 15.81 19.91 2.97
CA ASN A 90 15.50 21.22 3.54
C ASN A 90 14.01 21.38 3.91
N GLN A 91 13.11 20.79 3.15
CA GLN A 91 11.69 20.77 3.48
C GLN A 91 11.41 19.87 4.70
N LEU A 92 12.11 18.72 4.80
CA LEU A 92 11.97 17.77 5.91
C LEU A 92 12.53 18.31 7.23
N GLN A 93 13.47 19.28 7.20
CA GLN A 93 14.06 19.87 8.42
C GLN A 93 13.04 20.50 9.37
N ASN A 94 11.85 20.83 8.89
CA ASN A 94 10.76 21.34 9.73
C ASN A 94 9.96 20.25 10.45
N LEU A 95 10.18 18.98 10.11
CA LEU A 95 9.47 17.85 10.72
C LEU A 95 10.20 17.33 11.96
N PRO A 96 9.55 17.28 13.14
CA PRO A 96 10.19 16.84 14.38
C PRO A 96 10.78 15.43 14.30
N ILE A 97 10.10 14.50 13.60
CA ILE A 97 10.58 13.12 13.40
C ILE A 97 11.89 13.08 12.60
N TRP A 98 12.03 13.94 11.56
CA TRP A 98 13.26 14.06 10.78
C TRP A 98 14.39 14.64 11.62
N GLN A 99 14.12 15.70 12.39
CA GLN A 99 15.09 16.32 13.29
C GLN A 99 15.61 15.32 14.32
N ALA A 100 14.70 14.61 15.01
CA ALA A 100 15.06 13.59 15.99
C ALA A 100 15.90 12.46 15.38
N ALA A 101 15.56 12.01 14.17
CA ALA A 101 16.31 10.99 13.46
C ALA A 101 17.71 11.47 13.06
N THR A 102 17.83 12.69 12.51
CA THR A 102 19.12 13.29 12.10
C THR A 102 20.04 13.50 13.32
N GLU A 103 19.49 13.95 14.44
CA GLU A 103 20.27 14.06 15.69
C GLU A 103 20.81 12.69 16.13
N LYS A 104 19.99 11.64 16.10
CA LYS A 104 20.43 10.27 16.43
C LYS A 104 21.48 9.73 15.46
N VAL A 105 21.38 10.06 14.17
CA VAL A 105 22.40 9.71 13.16
C VAL A 105 23.73 10.39 13.53
N THR A 106 23.71 11.68 13.80
CA THR A 106 24.90 12.46 14.17
C THR A 106 25.52 11.95 15.47
N GLN A 107 24.71 11.62 16.48
CA GLN A 107 25.20 11.02 17.74
C GLN A 107 25.84 9.64 17.52
N THR A 108 25.36 8.86 16.57
CA THR A 108 25.83 7.48 16.33
C THR A 108 27.07 7.42 15.43
N TYR A 109 27.10 8.25 14.38
CA TYR A 109 28.07 8.14 13.29
C TYR A 109 28.95 9.40 13.11
N GLY A 110 28.67 10.47 13.84
CA GLY A 110 29.25 11.80 13.56
C GLY A 110 28.70 12.42 12.28
N GLU A 111 29.48 13.32 11.68
CA GLU A 111 29.12 13.99 10.42
C GLU A 111 29.26 13.01 9.24
N ILE A 112 28.16 12.74 8.54
CA ILE A 112 28.15 11.95 7.30
C ILE A 112 28.12 12.89 6.10
N LYS A 113 29.21 12.95 5.34
CA LYS A 113 29.36 13.85 4.18
C LYS A 113 28.63 13.33 2.93
N ASP A 114 28.50 12.02 2.78
CA ASP A 114 27.79 11.41 1.66
C ASP A 114 26.28 11.53 1.89
N GLN A 115 25.61 12.29 1.05
CA GLN A 115 24.18 12.56 1.15
C GLN A 115 23.32 11.27 1.01
N THR A 116 23.74 10.32 0.17
CA THR A 116 23.03 9.06 0.00
C THR A 116 23.07 8.23 1.28
N ILE A 117 24.24 8.16 1.91
CA ILE A 117 24.42 7.45 3.19
C ILE A 117 23.68 8.20 4.30
N HIS A 118 23.79 9.54 4.36
CA HIS A 118 23.09 10.36 5.34
C HIS A 118 21.57 10.12 5.29
N ARG A 119 20.97 10.23 4.11
CA ARG A 119 19.56 9.95 3.87
C ARG A 119 19.18 8.54 4.34
N ALA A 120 19.87 7.51 3.85
CA ALA A 120 19.56 6.12 4.19
C ALA A 120 19.63 5.86 5.70
N ARG A 121 20.62 6.48 6.41
CA ARG A 121 20.72 6.35 7.86
C ARG A 121 19.62 7.12 8.58
N THR A 122 19.23 8.31 8.08
CA THR A 122 18.17 9.12 8.69
C THR A 122 16.83 8.40 8.56
N VAL A 123 16.46 7.92 7.38
CA VAL A 123 15.21 7.14 7.17
C VAL A 123 15.21 5.88 8.04
N SER A 124 16.32 5.15 8.10
CA SER A 124 16.45 3.98 8.99
C SER A 124 16.28 4.33 10.47
N LYS A 125 16.73 5.51 10.90
CA LYS A 125 16.54 5.98 12.28
C LYS A 125 15.10 6.44 12.53
N MET A 126 14.42 7.04 11.58
CA MET A 126 12.98 7.36 11.69
C MET A 126 12.17 6.10 11.94
N ILE A 127 12.37 5.07 11.14
CA ILE A 127 11.74 3.75 11.32
C ILE A 127 12.03 3.21 12.74
N GLY A 128 13.31 3.22 13.15
CA GLY A 128 13.73 2.72 14.45
C GLY A 128 13.09 3.48 15.62
N LEU A 129 12.97 4.81 15.54
CA LEU A 129 12.31 5.64 16.55
C LEU A 129 10.81 5.31 16.66
N MET A 130 10.14 5.16 15.54
CA MET A 130 8.72 4.82 15.51
C MET A 130 8.45 3.42 16.05
N ILE A 131 9.27 2.43 15.67
CA ILE A 131 9.15 1.04 16.20
C ILE A 131 9.41 1.01 17.71
N GLN A 132 10.45 1.68 18.18
CA GLN A 132 10.75 1.72 19.61
C GLN A 132 9.61 2.35 20.40
N ASP A 133 9.10 3.48 19.95
CA ASP A 133 7.96 4.16 20.58
C ASP A 133 6.71 3.27 20.59
N LEU A 134 6.43 2.60 19.48
CA LEU A 134 5.30 1.67 19.36
C LEU A 134 5.38 0.55 20.41
N ILE A 135 6.55 -0.03 20.61
CA ILE A 135 6.78 -1.08 21.62
C ILE A 135 6.59 -0.52 23.03
N GLU A 136 7.13 0.67 23.32
CA GLU A 136 7.11 1.28 24.66
C GLU A 136 5.71 1.82 25.04
N ALA A 137 4.96 2.35 24.07
CA ALA A 137 3.64 2.95 24.31
C ALA A 137 2.50 1.92 24.32
N SER A 138 2.67 0.76 23.68
CA SER A 138 1.65 -0.26 23.55
C SER A 138 1.37 -0.98 24.88
N ASN A 139 0.12 -1.37 25.08
CA ASN A 139 -0.32 -2.13 26.25
C ASN A 139 -1.16 -3.34 25.84
N PRO A 140 -0.53 -4.52 25.61
CA PRO A 140 -1.22 -5.74 25.19
C PRO A 140 -2.28 -6.22 26.19
N GLU A 141 -2.10 -5.99 27.49
CA GLU A 141 -3.10 -6.36 28.52
C GLU A 141 -4.41 -5.58 28.37
N LYS A 142 -4.34 -4.38 27.78
CA LYS A 142 -5.51 -3.57 27.45
C LYS A 142 -5.96 -3.74 25.98
N ASN A 143 -5.41 -4.72 25.27
CA ASN A 143 -5.66 -4.93 23.84
C ASN A 143 -5.39 -3.67 22.99
N LEU A 144 -4.29 -2.96 23.28
CA LEU A 144 -3.97 -1.67 22.66
C LEU A 144 -2.54 -1.67 22.12
N ILE A 145 -2.40 -1.49 20.83
CA ILE A 145 -1.17 -1.17 20.13
C ILE A 145 -1.27 0.27 19.62
N CYS A 146 -0.36 1.14 20.05
CA CYS A 146 -0.42 2.56 19.70
C CYS A 146 0.94 3.24 19.81
N PHE A 147 1.07 4.37 19.13
CA PHE A 147 2.15 5.32 19.39
C PHE A 147 1.87 6.13 20.66
N SER A 148 2.93 6.64 21.27
CA SER A 148 2.79 7.73 22.27
C SER A 148 2.13 8.96 21.62
N PRO A 149 1.51 9.85 22.42
CA PRO A 149 0.92 11.08 21.87
C PRO A 149 1.91 11.94 21.08
N GLN A 150 3.19 11.91 21.46
CA GLN A 150 4.25 12.65 20.78
C GLN A 150 4.51 12.08 19.38
N VAL A 151 4.78 10.78 19.28
CA VAL A 151 5.10 10.15 17.99
C VAL A 151 3.86 10.07 17.10
N ALA A 152 2.66 9.91 17.66
CA ALA A 152 1.42 10.02 16.91
C ALA A 152 1.27 11.40 16.25
N THR A 153 1.64 12.49 16.95
CA THR A 153 1.65 13.83 16.39
C THR A 153 2.70 13.96 15.27
N TRP A 154 3.92 13.50 15.50
CA TRP A 154 4.98 13.52 14.49
C TRP A 154 4.62 12.72 13.23
N ASN A 155 4.02 11.57 13.42
CA ASN A 155 3.57 10.72 12.31
C ASN A 155 2.45 11.39 11.50
N LYS A 156 1.52 12.08 12.19
CA LYS A 156 0.49 12.85 11.52
C LYS A 156 1.10 14.01 10.70
N GLU A 157 2.04 14.77 11.26
CA GLU A 157 2.73 15.84 10.56
C GLU A 157 3.51 15.34 9.34
N LEU A 158 4.14 14.15 9.46
CA LEU A 158 4.81 13.49 8.34
C LEU A 158 3.81 13.12 7.22
N LYS A 159 2.66 12.57 7.58
CA LYS A 159 1.59 12.22 6.61
C LYS A 159 1.03 13.46 5.91
N ASP A 160 0.76 14.52 6.66
CA ASP A 160 0.27 15.79 6.11
C ASP A 160 1.33 16.38 5.14
N PHE A 161 2.61 16.33 5.51
CA PHE A 161 3.71 16.77 4.65
C PHE A 161 3.80 15.96 3.35
N LEU A 162 3.72 14.64 3.43
CA LEU A 162 3.76 13.75 2.25
C LEU A 162 2.55 13.99 1.34
N ALA A 163 1.37 14.21 1.91
CA ALA A 163 0.19 14.56 1.13
C ALA A 163 0.42 15.83 0.31
N ASP A 164 0.90 16.89 0.96
CA ASP A 164 1.03 18.21 0.32
C ASP A 164 2.21 18.28 -0.66
N ASN A 165 3.32 17.57 -0.40
CA ASN A 165 4.56 17.74 -1.14
C ASN A 165 4.90 16.56 -2.07
N PHE A 166 4.30 15.38 -1.86
CA PHE A 166 4.60 14.18 -2.64
C PHE A 166 3.36 13.65 -3.37
N TYR A 167 2.28 13.26 -2.66
CA TYR A 167 1.15 12.60 -3.31
C TYR A 167 0.37 13.50 -4.27
N PHE A 168 0.23 14.78 -3.95
CA PHE A 168 -0.41 15.76 -4.83
C PHE A 168 0.56 16.49 -5.76
N HIS A 169 1.82 16.06 -5.83
CA HIS A 169 2.76 16.62 -6.80
C HIS A 169 2.28 16.35 -8.23
N PRO A 170 2.36 17.36 -9.15
CA PRO A 170 1.83 17.22 -10.51
C PRO A 170 2.35 15.99 -11.27
N GLU A 171 3.63 15.64 -11.09
CA GLU A 171 4.22 14.45 -11.73
C GLU A 171 3.61 13.16 -11.20
N VAL A 172 3.39 13.03 -9.88
CA VAL A 172 2.75 11.85 -9.28
C VAL A 172 1.31 11.73 -9.75
N LEU A 173 0.58 12.85 -9.79
CA LEU A 173 -0.79 12.87 -10.30
C LEU A 173 -0.87 12.51 -11.79
N ALA A 174 0.10 12.93 -12.60
CA ALA A 174 0.18 12.56 -14.00
C ALA A 174 0.38 11.05 -14.19
N LEU A 175 1.28 10.43 -13.41
CA LEU A 175 1.50 8.98 -13.41
C LEU A 175 0.25 8.22 -12.95
N SER A 176 -0.38 8.66 -11.87
CA SER A 176 -1.64 8.07 -11.38
C SER A 176 -2.75 8.12 -12.44
N LYS A 177 -2.89 9.27 -13.13
CA LYS A 177 -3.86 9.41 -14.22
C LYS A 177 -3.56 8.49 -15.40
N ARG A 178 -2.26 8.30 -15.74
CA ARG A 178 -1.84 7.34 -16.77
C ARG A 178 -2.23 5.92 -16.36
N GLY A 179 -1.94 5.50 -15.13
CA GLY A 179 -2.33 4.18 -14.61
C GLY A 179 -3.84 3.96 -14.66
N GLN A 180 -4.63 4.97 -14.25
CA GLN A 180 -6.09 4.91 -14.35
C GLN A 180 -6.57 4.70 -15.80
N GLN A 181 -5.94 5.37 -16.77
CA GLN A 181 -6.29 5.19 -18.18
C GLN A 181 -5.96 3.79 -18.68
N ILE A 182 -4.79 3.23 -18.28
CA ILE A 182 -4.40 1.87 -18.63
C ILE A 182 -5.43 0.86 -18.12
N ILE A 183 -5.83 0.96 -16.85
CA ILE A 183 -6.85 0.09 -16.26
C ILE A 183 -8.20 0.20 -17.00
N GLN A 184 -8.60 1.42 -17.36
CA GLN A 184 -9.86 1.63 -18.11
C GLN A 184 -9.81 1.01 -19.50
N ASP A 185 -8.69 1.17 -20.24
CA ASP A 185 -8.52 0.63 -21.57
C ASP A 185 -8.49 -0.91 -21.55
N LEU A 186 -7.76 -1.50 -20.59
CA LEU A 186 -7.72 -2.95 -20.39
C LEU A 186 -9.11 -3.50 -20.09
N PHE A 187 -9.80 -2.90 -19.11
CA PHE A 187 -11.13 -3.35 -18.71
C PHE A 187 -12.14 -3.28 -19.86
N ALA A 188 -12.17 -2.15 -20.59
CA ALA A 188 -13.06 -1.97 -21.72
C ALA A 188 -12.79 -2.99 -22.85
N ASN A 189 -11.50 -3.25 -23.14
CA ASN A 189 -11.12 -4.22 -24.18
C ASN A 189 -11.56 -5.64 -23.79
N TYR A 190 -11.24 -6.12 -22.59
CA TYR A 190 -11.62 -7.46 -22.16
C TYR A 190 -13.14 -7.63 -22.04
N HIS A 191 -13.85 -6.57 -21.66
CA HIS A 191 -15.31 -6.60 -21.61
C HIS A 191 -15.92 -6.74 -23.02
N GLN A 192 -15.35 -6.05 -23.99
CA GLN A 192 -15.77 -6.12 -25.40
C GLN A 192 -15.32 -7.42 -26.07
N SER A 193 -14.12 -7.91 -25.74
CA SER A 193 -13.47 -9.06 -26.37
C SER A 193 -12.90 -10.02 -25.33
N PRO A 194 -13.76 -10.82 -24.65
CA PRO A 194 -13.31 -11.76 -23.60
C PRO A 194 -12.31 -12.82 -24.05
N ASN A 195 -12.23 -13.07 -25.35
CA ASN A 195 -11.27 -13.99 -25.96
C ASN A 195 -9.81 -13.47 -25.91
N HIS A 196 -9.59 -12.23 -25.55
CA HIS A 196 -8.26 -11.67 -25.29
C HIS A 196 -7.72 -12.03 -23.91
N LEU A 197 -8.58 -12.45 -22.97
CA LEU A 197 -8.17 -12.97 -21.67
C LEU A 197 -7.38 -14.28 -21.79
N PRO A 198 -6.56 -14.66 -20.83
CA PRO A 198 -5.93 -15.97 -20.74
C PRO A 198 -6.97 -17.10 -20.78
N LYS A 199 -6.54 -18.29 -21.22
CA LYS A 199 -7.46 -19.44 -21.36
C LYS A 199 -8.08 -19.87 -20.03
N GLU A 200 -7.36 -19.76 -18.94
CA GLU A 200 -7.83 -20.08 -17.59
C GLU A 200 -8.98 -19.15 -17.19
N ASP A 201 -8.85 -17.85 -17.46
CA ASP A 201 -9.89 -16.86 -17.21
C ASP A 201 -11.12 -17.07 -18.10
N GLN A 202 -10.91 -17.40 -19.37
CA GLN A 202 -12.02 -17.78 -20.26
C GLN A 202 -12.76 -19.03 -19.76
N GLN A 203 -12.04 -19.98 -19.18
CA GLN A 203 -12.64 -21.17 -18.57
C GLN A 203 -13.44 -20.79 -17.33
N ALA A 204 -12.95 -19.91 -16.46
CA ALA A 204 -13.69 -19.41 -15.29
C ALA A 204 -15.03 -18.78 -15.70
N ILE A 205 -15.04 -17.98 -16.78
CA ILE A 205 -16.29 -17.42 -17.33
C ILE A 205 -17.23 -18.54 -17.79
N SER A 206 -16.72 -19.55 -18.48
CA SER A 206 -17.54 -20.68 -18.96
C SER A 206 -18.14 -21.51 -17.84
N THR A 207 -17.53 -21.52 -16.66
CA THR A 207 -18.03 -22.19 -15.45
C THR A 207 -18.99 -21.34 -14.63
N GLY A 208 -19.28 -20.11 -15.06
CA GLY A 208 -20.30 -19.24 -14.46
C GLY A 208 -19.79 -18.10 -13.60
N VAL A 209 -18.47 -17.85 -13.55
CA VAL A 209 -17.94 -16.65 -12.89
C VAL A 209 -18.30 -15.42 -13.76
N PRO A 210 -18.88 -14.35 -13.18
CA PRO A 210 -19.22 -13.16 -13.94
C PRO A 210 -18.00 -12.55 -14.65
N LEU A 211 -18.17 -12.15 -15.90
CA LEU A 211 -17.10 -11.60 -16.75
C LEU A 211 -16.35 -10.45 -16.07
N GLU A 212 -17.08 -9.54 -15.47
CA GLU A 212 -16.53 -8.35 -14.84
C GLU A 212 -15.64 -8.69 -13.63
N ILE A 213 -16.01 -9.76 -12.91
CA ILE A 213 -15.20 -10.26 -11.77
C ILE A 213 -13.89 -10.86 -12.28
N VAL A 214 -13.95 -11.67 -13.34
CA VAL A 214 -12.75 -12.25 -13.95
C VAL A 214 -11.81 -11.17 -14.46
N ILE A 215 -12.33 -10.17 -15.17
CA ILE A 215 -11.53 -9.05 -15.67
C ILE A 215 -10.89 -8.27 -14.51
N LYS A 216 -11.67 -8.01 -13.46
CA LYS A 216 -11.18 -7.30 -12.25
C LYS A 216 -10.03 -8.08 -11.60
N ASP A 217 -10.20 -9.38 -11.40
CA ASP A 217 -9.21 -10.26 -10.77
C ASP A 217 -7.94 -10.32 -11.61
N TYR A 218 -8.05 -10.45 -12.93
CA TYR A 218 -6.91 -10.49 -13.85
C TYR A 218 -6.13 -9.18 -13.84
N ILE A 219 -6.80 -8.02 -13.94
CA ILE A 219 -6.13 -6.71 -13.91
C ILE A 219 -5.52 -6.45 -12.54
N ALA A 220 -6.18 -6.82 -11.44
CA ALA A 220 -5.65 -6.64 -10.09
C ALA A 220 -4.37 -7.45 -9.81
N GLY A 221 -4.12 -8.51 -10.55
CA GLY A 221 -2.91 -9.32 -10.48
C GLY A 221 -1.74 -8.82 -11.34
N MET A 222 -1.93 -7.75 -12.12
CA MET A 222 -0.88 -7.22 -13.00
C MET A 222 0.12 -6.34 -12.24
N THR A 223 1.40 -6.42 -12.63
CA THR A 223 2.36 -5.35 -12.34
C THR A 223 2.14 -4.18 -13.30
N ASP A 224 2.63 -2.99 -12.95
CA ASP A 224 2.50 -1.81 -13.82
C ASP A 224 3.12 -2.04 -15.21
N GLU A 225 4.33 -2.63 -15.25
CA GLU A 225 5.01 -2.96 -16.50
C GLU A 225 4.21 -3.95 -17.36
N PHE A 226 3.63 -4.97 -16.71
CA PHE A 226 2.80 -5.94 -17.41
C PHE A 226 1.52 -5.31 -17.93
N ALA A 227 0.87 -4.46 -17.16
CA ALA A 227 -0.35 -3.76 -17.56
C ALA A 227 -0.10 -2.82 -18.76
N GLU A 228 1.03 -2.11 -18.79
CA GLU A 228 1.43 -1.29 -19.92
C GLU A 228 1.66 -2.12 -21.20
N ALA A 229 2.46 -3.18 -21.09
CA ALA A 229 2.74 -4.07 -22.21
C ALA A 229 1.48 -4.77 -22.73
N GLU A 230 0.61 -5.20 -21.84
CA GLU A 230 -0.65 -5.85 -22.16
C GLU A 230 -1.62 -4.90 -22.87
N ARG A 231 -1.70 -3.65 -22.41
CA ARG A 231 -2.46 -2.59 -23.10
C ARG A 231 -1.96 -2.38 -24.53
N GLU A 232 -0.65 -2.32 -24.75
CA GLU A 232 -0.06 -2.19 -26.09
C GLU A 232 -0.41 -3.40 -26.96
N ARG A 233 -0.32 -4.61 -26.41
CA ARG A 233 -0.67 -5.85 -27.11
C ARG A 233 -2.11 -5.84 -27.61
N ILE A 234 -3.06 -5.51 -26.73
CA ILE A 234 -4.50 -5.57 -27.09
C ILE A 234 -4.95 -4.41 -27.97
N THR A 235 -4.24 -3.26 -27.96
CA THR A 235 -4.54 -2.13 -28.85
C THR A 235 -3.99 -2.33 -30.27
N SER A 236 -3.07 -3.25 -30.45
CA SER A 236 -2.50 -3.60 -31.76
C SER A 236 -3.24 -4.74 -32.49
N LEU A 237 -4.28 -5.31 -31.85
CA LEU A 237 -5.14 -6.36 -32.41
C LEU A 237 -6.36 -5.76 -33.11
#